data_b3d900f763b1eea72766ee4adedee112
#
_entry.id   b3d900f763b1eea72766ee4adedee112
#
_cell.length_a   1.000
_cell.length_b   1.000
_cell.length_c   1.000
_cell.angle_alpha   90.00
_cell.angle_beta   90.00
_cell.angle_gamma   90.00
#
_symmetry.space_group_name_H-M   'P 1'
#
loop_
_entity.id
_entity.type
_entity.pdbx_description
1 polymer ?
#
loop_
_entity_poly.entity_id
_entity_poly.type
_entity_poly.pdbx_seq_one_letter_code
_entity_poly.pdbx_strand_id
1 'polypeptide(L)'
;VPFLMISPDSRSGAMGDIGVATTPDANSMHWNPAKYAFVDDDMGFAVSYVPWLRALVPDINLSYLAGYRRLNNNEAIAMELRYFSLGDITFTDIIGTTIGQYKPSEFALGTAYSRKLSDYFSLAISGRYIYSNLTGGQAAGGIQTVAGKSIAADVAGYFQSPMRIGKQDIDLAIGCNISNIGNKISYTETAVRDFIPINLRFGTSIGAGLDDYNKMSLAFDINKLLVPTPPEYNNGDRVAGMDPDVS
;
A
#
# COMPACT_ATOMS: atom_id res chain seq x y z
N VAL A 1 3.02 -0.96 -11.30
CA VAL A 1 2.53 -1.47 -10.00
C VAL A 1 1.84 -0.41 -9.11
N PRO A 2 1.03 0.52 -9.67
CA PRO A 2 0.29 1.52 -8.87
C PRO A 2 -0.71 0.90 -7.89
N PHE A 3 -1.16 -0.34 -8.13
CA PHE A 3 -2.10 -1.05 -7.26
C PHE A 3 -1.65 -1.13 -5.79
N LEU A 4 -0.35 -1.03 -5.51
CA LEU A 4 0.20 -0.98 -4.16
C LEU A 4 -0.24 0.27 -3.38
N MET A 5 -0.67 1.33 -4.07
CA MET A 5 -1.11 2.59 -3.48
C MET A 5 -2.62 2.66 -3.25
N ILE A 6 -3.39 1.72 -3.79
CA ILE A 6 -4.85 1.69 -3.63
C ILE A 6 -5.19 1.34 -2.18
N SER A 7 -6.05 2.14 -1.55
CA SER A 7 -6.61 1.88 -0.22
C SER A 7 -7.38 0.55 -0.22
N PRO A 8 -6.97 -0.43 0.61
CA PRO A 8 -7.58 -1.76 0.53
C PRO A 8 -8.79 -1.93 1.45
N ASP A 9 -9.04 -1.01 2.37
CA ASP A 9 -10.09 -1.16 3.38
C ASP A 9 -11.09 -0.01 3.37
N SER A 10 -12.34 -0.35 3.69
CA SER A 10 -13.46 0.59 3.66
C SER A 10 -13.40 1.65 4.75
N ARG A 11 -12.79 1.34 5.91
CA ARG A 11 -12.67 2.28 7.02
C ARG A 11 -11.79 3.46 6.63
N SER A 12 -10.57 3.17 6.18
CA SER A 12 -9.63 4.20 5.77
C SER A 12 -10.10 4.92 4.49
N GLY A 13 -10.67 4.18 3.53
CA GLY A 13 -11.26 4.76 2.34
C GLY A 13 -12.38 5.76 2.65
N ALA A 14 -13.26 5.46 3.62
CA ALA A 14 -14.32 6.37 4.06
C ALA A 14 -13.80 7.62 4.79
N MET A 15 -12.59 7.54 5.37
CA MET A 15 -11.92 8.65 6.05
C MET A 15 -11.00 9.47 5.14
N GLY A 16 -11.01 9.23 3.81
CA GLY A 16 -10.14 9.93 2.87
C GLY A 16 -8.72 9.35 2.80
N ASP A 17 -8.60 8.03 2.87
CA ASP A 17 -7.34 7.28 2.79
C ASP A 17 -6.35 7.61 3.92
N ILE A 18 -6.87 7.80 5.12
CA ILE A 18 -6.11 8.05 6.35
C ILE A 18 -5.94 6.73 7.12
N GLY A 19 -4.70 6.44 7.58
CA GLY A 19 -4.48 5.16 8.26
C GLY A 19 -3.18 5.06 9.05
N VAL A 20 -2.24 5.97 8.85
CA VAL A 20 -0.86 5.87 9.39
C VAL A 20 -0.83 5.96 10.91
N ALA A 21 -1.69 6.82 11.49
CA ALA A 21 -1.76 7.06 12.94
C ALA A 21 -3.11 6.71 13.55
N THR A 22 -4.05 6.13 12.80
CA THR A 22 -5.33 5.66 13.34
C THR A 22 -5.14 4.49 14.31
N THR A 23 -6.18 4.18 15.09
CA THR A 23 -6.15 3.04 16.02
C THR A 23 -5.75 1.74 15.31
N PRO A 24 -4.94 0.87 15.96
CA PRO A 24 -4.55 -0.42 15.42
C PRO A 24 -5.75 -1.29 15.03
N ASP A 25 -5.66 -1.98 13.89
CA ASP A 25 -6.65 -2.93 13.40
C ASP A 25 -6.01 -3.96 12.46
N ALA A 26 -6.80 -4.91 11.95
CA ALA A 26 -6.31 -5.97 11.06
C ALA A 26 -5.79 -5.43 9.71
N ASN A 27 -6.19 -4.22 9.27
CA ASN A 27 -5.75 -3.60 8.03
C ASN A 27 -4.47 -2.75 8.17
N SER A 28 -3.89 -2.70 9.38
CA SER A 28 -2.71 -1.89 9.69
C SER A 28 -1.49 -2.20 8.82
N MET A 29 -1.44 -3.38 8.18
CA MET A 29 -0.33 -3.79 7.30
C MET A 29 -0.11 -2.82 6.14
N HIS A 30 -1.18 -2.29 5.54
CA HIS A 30 -1.08 -1.33 4.43
C HIS A 30 -0.61 0.05 4.89
N TRP A 31 -1.08 0.48 6.07
CA TRP A 31 -0.92 1.85 6.53
C TRP A 31 0.34 2.05 7.36
N ASN A 32 0.48 1.25 8.41
CA ASN A 32 1.60 1.31 9.34
C ASN A 32 1.67 -0.01 10.13
N PRO A 33 2.53 -0.96 9.75
CA PRO A 33 2.62 -2.23 10.44
C PRO A 33 3.12 -2.14 11.89
N ALA A 34 3.76 -1.02 12.32
CA ALA A 34 4.18 -0.83 13.70
C ALA A 34 3.00 -0.77 14.69
N LYS A 35 1.80 -0.45 14.21
CA LYS A 35 0.56 -0.45 14.99
C LYS A 35 0.23 -1.81 15.58
N TYR A 36 0.62 -2.93 14.94
CA TYR A 36 0.33 -4.27 15.44
C TYR A 36 0.95 -4.59 16.81
N ALA A 37 2.00 -3.87 17.21
CA ALA A 37 2.54 -4.02 18.56
C ALA A 37 1.57 -3.56 19.65
N PHE A 38 0.55 -2.78 19.30
CA PHE A 38 -0.45 -2.20 20.21
C PHE A 38 -1.87 -2.76 20.03
N VAL A 39 -2.04 -3.83 19.28
CA VAL A 39 -3.34 -4.51 19.18
C VAL A 39 -3.70 -5.17 20.52
N ASP A 40 -4.97 -5.14 20.87
CA ASP A 40 -5.47 -5.73 22.12
C ASP A 40 -5.70 -7.24 21.99
N ASP A 41 -6.25 -7.66 20.85
CA ASP A 41 -6.57 -9.07 20.59
C ASP A 41 -5.33 -9.90 20.22
N ASP A 42 -5.33 -11.17 20.54
CA ASP A 42 -4.23 -12.09 20.23
C ASP A 42 -4.07 -12.34 18.73
N MET A 43 -5.16 -12.28 17.98
CA MET A 43 -5.16 -12.40 16.52
C MET A 43 -6.33 -11.65 15.90
N GLY A 44 -6.15 -11.22 14.67
CA GLY A 44 -7.22 -10.63 13.88
C GLY A 44 -6.98 -10.85 12.41
N PHE A 45 -8.04 -10.84 11.63
CA PHE A 45 -7.98 -10.89 10.18
C PHE A 45 -9.04 -10.00 9.56
N ALA A 46 -8.78 -9.54 8.34
CA ALA A 46 -9.69 -8.75 7.54
C ALA A 46 -9.68 -9.23 6.10
N VAL A 47 -10.86 -9.23 5.49
CA VAL A 47 -11.04 -9.47 4.05
C VAL A 47 -11.76 -8.27 3.49
N SER A 48 -11.24 -7.72 2.39
CA SER A 48 -11.84 -6.60 1.70
C SER A 48 -11.91 -6.86 0.21
N TYR A 49 -12.98 -6.37 -0.41
CA TYR A 49 -13.17 -6.35 -1.84
C TYR A 49 -13.51 -4.93 -2.27
N VAL A 50 -12.65 -4.34 -3.10
CA VAL A 50 -12.77 -2.95 -3.54
C VAL A 50 -12.99 -2.94 -5.06
N PRO A 51 -14.22 -2.69 -5.53
CA PRO A 51 -14.49 -2.47 -6.96
C PRO A 51 -13.85 -1.14 -7.36
N TRP A 52 -12.87 -1.21 -8.24
CA TRP A 52 -12.11 -0.04 -8.69
C TRP A 52 -12.67 0.49 -10.00
N LEU A 53 -12.92 1.78 -10.07
CA LEU A 53 -13.48 2.48 -11.26
C LEU A 53 -14.74 1.83 -11.83
N ARG A 54 -15.57 1.20 -11.00
CA ARG A 54 -16.73 0.38 -11.43
C ARG A 54 -17.70 1.11 -12.37
N ALA A 55 -17.80 2.43 -12.27
CA ALA A 55 -18.65 3.23 -13.16
C ALA A 55 -18.12 3.30 -14.60
N LEU A 56 -16.81 3.05 -14.81
CA LEU A 56 -16.14 3.07 -16.11
C LEU A 56 -15.88 1.65 -16.63
N VAL A 57 -15.35 0.78 -15.76
CA VAL A 57 -14.97 -0.59 -16.10
C VAL A 57 -15.44 -1.51 -14.98
N PRO A 58 -16.45 -2.36 -15.20
CA PRO A 58 -17.15 -3.07 -14.12
C PRO A 58 -16.36 -4.24 -13.51
N ASP A 59 -15.30 -4.72 -14.15
CA ASP A 59 -14.54 -5.93 -13.81
C ASP A 59 -13.16 -5.67 -13.21
N ILE A 60 -12.80 -4.38 -12.99
CA ILE A 60 -11.57 -4.02 -12.24
C ILE A 60 -11.86 -4.06 -10.75
N ASN A 61 -11.04 -4.81 -10.00
CA ASN A 61 -11.21 -4.94 -8.55
C ASN A 61 -9.90 -5.25 -7.83
N LEU A 62 -9.84 -4.85 -6.56
CA LEU A 62 -8.82 -5.22 -5.61
C LEU A 62 -9.43 -6.14 -4.54
N SER A 63 -8.89 -7.34 -4.41
CA SER A 63 -9.14 -8.24 -3.29
C SER A 63 -7.98 -8.15 -2.30
N TYR A 64 -8.29 -8.00 -1.03
CA TYR A 64 -7.30 -7.83 0.04
C TYR A 64 -7.62 -8.74 1.21
N LEU A 65 -6.61 -9.46 1.67
CA LEU A 65 -6.64 -10.26 2.88
C LEU A 65 -5.48 -9.80 3.76
N ALA A 66 -5.74 -9.50 5.01
CA ALA A 66 -4.71 -9.19 5.99
C ALA A 66 -5.03 -9.89 7.31
N GLY A 67 -3.98 -10.18 8.07
CA GLY A 67 -4.13 -10.75 9.40
C GLY A 67 -2.87 -10.59 10.22
N TYR A 68 -3.03 -10.67 11.52
CA TYR A 68 -1.94 -10.58 12.48
C TYR A 68 -2.11 -11.60 13.60
N ARG A 69 -1.01 -11.88 14.26
CA ARG A 69 -0.95 -12.65 15.50
C ARG A 69 0.06 -12.01 16.47
N ARG A 70 -0.38 -11.77 17.69
CA ARG A 70 0.51 -11.42 18.78
C ARG A 70 1.35 -12.63 19.16
N LEU A 71 2.64 -12.45 19.29
CA LEU A 71 3.56 -13.47 19.79
C LEU A 71 3.70 -13.37 21.31
N ASN A 72 3.65 -12.16 21.83
CA ASN A 72 3.68 -11.81 23.26
C ASN A 72 3.17 -10.36 23.43
N ASN A 73 3.26 -9.81 24.65
CA ASN A 73 2.78 -8.46 24.95
C ASN A 73 3.52 -7.32 24.20
N ASN A 74 4.66 -7.62 23.59
CA ASN A 74 5.51 -6.62 22.94
C ASN A 74 5.70 -6.86 21.43
N GLU A 75 5.30 -8.01 20.92
CA GLU A 75 5.66 -8.44 19.57
C GLU A 75 4.46 -9.02 18.83
N ALA A 76 4.36 -8.69 17.56
CA ALA A 76 3.36 -9.23 16.66
C ALA A 76 3.95 -9.50 15.27
N ILE A 77 3.38 -10.50 14.60
CA ILE A 77 3.61 -10.77 13.18
C ILE A 77 2.33 -10.53 12.41
N ALA A 78 2.47 -10.12 11.16
CA ALA A 78 1.34 -9.91 10.27
C ALA A 78 1.65 -10.40 8.86
N MET A 79 0.59 -10.67 8.11
CA MET A 79 0.66 -11.04 6.69
C MET A 79 -0.43 -10.33 5.91
N GLU A 80 -0.15 -10.05 4.63
CA GLU A 80 -1.15 -9.55 3.69
C GLU A 80 -1.03 -10.26 2.35
N LEU A 81 -2.16 -10.37 1.66
CA LEU A 81 -2.25 -10.74 0.26
C LEU A 81 -3.13 -9.71 -0.44
N ARG A 82 -2.62 -9.12 -1.52
CA ARG A 82 -3.36 -8.28 -2.44
C ARG A 82 -3.43 -8.94 -3.79
N TYR A 83 -4.60 -8.94 -4.38
CA TYR A 83 -4.81 -9.38 -5.75
C TYR A 83 -5.62 -8.31 -6.48
N PHE A 84 -5.03 -7.77 -7.55
CA PHE A 84 -5.64 -6.75 -8.38
C PHE A 84 -5.91 -7.31 -9.76
N SER A 85 -7.20 -7.36 -10.13
CA SER A 85 -7.66 -7.73 -11.47
C SER A 85 -7.94 -6.47 -12.27
N LEU A 86 -7.40 -6.40 -13.49
CA LEU A 86 -7.65 -5.29 -14.40
C LEU A 86 -8.77 -5.58 -15.39
N GLY A 87 -9.53 -6.67 -15.17
CA GLY A 87 -10.62 -7.06 -16.06
C GLY A 87 -10.16 -7.80 -17.31
N ASP A 88 -11.09 -8.00 -18.24
CA ASP A 88 -10.81 -8.71 -19.50
C ASP A 88 -10.41 -7.71 -20.60
N ILE A 89 -9.22 -7.90 -21.17
CA ILE A 89 -8.71 -7.11 -22.29
C ILE A 89 -8.78 -7.93 -23.59
N THR A 90 -9.47 -7.38 -24.59
CA THR A 90 -9.51 -7.96 -25.93
C THR A 90 -8.41 -7.32 -26.77
N PHE A 91 -7.48 -8.14 -27.25
CA PHE A 91 -6.46 -7.71 -28.19
C PHE A 91 -7.01 -7.77 -29.62
N THR A 92 -6.77 -6.71 -30.38
CA THR A 92 -7.14 -6.62 -31.79
C THR A 92 -5.91 -6.35 -32.64
N ASP A 93 -5.95 -6.80 -33.88
CA ASP A 93 -4.97 -6.40 -34.89
C ASP A 93 -5.20 -4.96 -35.38
N ILE A 94 -4.36 -4.48 -36.29
CA ILE A 94 -4.43 -3.11 -36.86
C ILE A 94 -5.71 -2.82 -37.63
N ILE A 95 -6.48 -3.84 -38.03
CA ILE A 95 -7.77 -3.71 -38.72
C ILE A 95 -8.96 -3.98 -37.80
N GLY A 96 -8.71 -4.17 -36.48
CA GLY A 96 -9.75 -4.37 -35.48
C GLY A 96 -10.22 -5.81 -35.29
N THR A 97 -9.56 -6.81 -35.91
CA THR A 97 -9.91 -8.22 -35.73
C THR A 97 -9.39 -8.71 -34.38
N THR A 98 -10.24 -9.37 -33.60
CA THR A 98 -9.86 -9.95 -32.32
C THR A 98 -8.79 -11.03 -32.53
N ILE A 99 -7.60 -10.86 -31.92
CA ILE A 99 -6.50 -11.80 -31.96
C ILE A 99 -6.33 -12.57 -30.65
N GLY A 100 -6.99 -12.14 -29.57
CA GLY A 100 -6.96 -12.83 -28.29
C GLY A 100 -7.65 -12.07 -27.18
N GLN A 101 -7.88 -12.77 -26.06
CA GLN A 101 -8.36 -12.19 -24.79
C GLN A 101 -7.38 -12.54 -23.70
N TYR A 102 -7.14 -11.60 -22.80
CA TYR A 102 -6.28 -11.78 -21.65
C TYR A 102 -6.84 -11.04 -20.44
N LYS A 103 -6.61 -11.61 -19.26
CA LYS A 103 -6.99 -11.02 -17.99
C LYS A 103 -5.74 -10.58 -17.21
N PRO A 104 -5.31 -9.32 -17.35
CA PRO A 104 -4.16 -8.81 -16.61
C PRO A 104 -4.42 -8.86 -15.12
N SER A 105 -3.40 -9.22 -14.37
CA SER A 105 -3.50 -9.25 -12.92
C SER A 105 -2.16 -8.94 -12.26
N GLU A 106 -2.26 -8.37 -11.08
CA GLU A 106 -1.12 -8.09 -10.23
C GLU A 106 -1.40 -8.67 -8.83
N PHE A 107 -0.38 -9.16 -8.15
CA PHE A 107 -0.52 -9.53 -6.74
C PHE A 107 0.72 -9.15 -5.93
N ALA A 108 0.50 -8.97 -4.63
CA ALA A 108 1.57 -8.77 -3.67
C ALA A 108 1.31 -9.61 -2.41
N LEU A 109 2.34 -10.31 -1.95
CA LEU A 109 2.34 -11.05 -0.70
C LEU A 109 3.33 -10.38 0.23
N GLY A 110 2.86 -9.95 1.41
CA GLY A 110 3.66 -9.25 2.41
C GLY A 110 3.63 -9.92 3.76
N THR A 111 4.73 -9.76 4.51
CA THR A 111 4.84 -10.17 5.92
C THR A 111 5.47 -9.04 6.71
N ALA A 112 5.09 -8.88 7.98
CA ALA A 112 5.66 -7.88 8.87
C ALA A 112 5.94 -8.46 10.25
N TYR A 113 6.95 -7.87 10.88
CA TYR A 113 7.25 -8.05 12.30
C TYR A 113 7.24 -6.69 12.96
N SER A 114 6.54 -6.59 14.07
CA SER A 114 6.34 -5.38 14.84
C SER A 114 6.72 -5.61 16.30
N ARG A 115 7.40 -4.62 16.93
CA ARG A 115 7.84 -4.72 18.32
C ARG A 115 7.70 -3.39 19.06
N LYS A 116 7.13 -3.44 20.26
CA LYS A 116 7.20 -2.34 21.23
C LYS A 116 8.65 -2.17 21.73
N LEU A 117 9.14 -0.94 21.66
CA LEU A 117 10.42 -0.55 22.24
C LEU A 117 10.23 0.17 23.56
N SER A 118 9.04 0.72 23.80
CA SER A 118 8.58 1.26 25.07
C SER A 118 7.06 1.13 25.20
N ASP A 119 6.49 1.55 26.31
CA ASP A 119 5.03 1.53 26.53
C ASP A 119 4.27 2.40 25.51
N TYR A 120 4.96 3.35 24.88
CA TYR A 120 4.36 4.33 23.97
C TYR A 120 4.86 4.23 22.54
N PHE A 121 5.91 3.47 22.25
CA PHE A 121 6.56 3.48 20.93
C PHE A 121 6.88 2.08 20.42
N SER A 122 6.61 1.87 19.15
CA SER A 122 6.94 0.64 18.42
C SER A 122 7.60 0.91 17.08
N LEU A 123 8.33 -0.09 16.60
CA LEU A 123 8.86 -0.16 15.23
C LEU A 123 8.36 -1.43 14.56
N ALA A 124 8.34 -1.40 13.23
CA ALA A 124 8.11 -2.57 12.41
C ALA A 124 8.97 -2.55 11.16
N ILE A 125 9.27 -3.75 10.69
CA ILE A 125 9.82 -4.01 9.36
C ILE A 125 8.89 -4.94 8.63
N SER A 126 8.75 -4.76 7.32
CA SER A 126 8.03 -5.70 6.47
C SER A 126 8.83 -6.08 5.23
N GLY A 127 8.51 -7.24 4.67
CA GLY A 127 8.99 -7.68 3.37
C GLY A 127 7.80 -8.00 2.47
N ARG A 128 7.90 -7.66 1.17
CA ARG A 128 6.84 -7.85 0.20
C ARG A 128 7.40 -8.39 -1.11
N TYR A 129 6.78 -9.45 -1.62
CA TYR A 129 6.98 -9.93 -2.98
C TYR A 129 5.88 -9.38 -3.87
N ILE A 130 6.25 -8.87 -5.05
CA ILE A 130 5.37 -8.23 -6.01
C ILE A 130 5.47 -8.97 -7.34
N TYR A 131 4.31 -9.30 -7.91
CA TYR A 131 4.19 -9.90 -9.24
C TYR A 131 3.15 -9.12 -10.04
N SER A 132 3.51 -8.72 -11.26
CA SER A 132 2.65 -7.93 -12.14
C SER A 132 2.70 -8.52 -13.54
N ASN A 133 1.57 -9.02 -14.03
CA ASN A 133 1.44 -9.55 -15.39
C ASN A 133 0.36 -8.77 -16.13
N LEU A 134 0.79 -7.76 -16.87
CA LEU A 134 -0.12 -6.81 -17.55
C LEU A 134 -0.45 -7.21 -18.98
N THR A 135 0.38 -8.03 -19.61
CA THR A 135 0.31 -8.31 -21.05
C THR A 135 0.16 -9.78 -21.40
N GLY A 136 0.28 -10.69 -20.42
CA GLY A 136 0.20 -12.13 -20.65
C GLY A 136 1.31 -12.68 -21.55
N GLY A 137 2.43 -11.97 -21.68
CA GLY A 137 3.50 -12.35 -22.56
C GLY A 137 3.25 -11.99 -24.03
N GLN A 138 2.22 -11.19 -24.34
CA GLN A 138 1.97 -10.72 -25.71
C GLN A 138 3.02 -9.68 -26.10
N ALA A 139 3.41 -9.69 -27.37
CA ALA A 139 4.31 -8.66 -27.89
C ALA A 139 3.59 -7.32 -27.99
N ALA A 140 4.20 -6.27 -27.45
CA ALA A 140 3.73 -4.90 -27.57
C ALA A 140 4.72 -4.11 -28.42
N GLY A 141 4.27 -3.53 -29.55
CA GLY A 141 5.15 -2.79 -30.45
C GLY A 141 6.34 -3.59 -31.01
N GLY A 142 6.19 -4.92 -31.16
CA GLY A 142 7.25 -5.81 -31.63
C GLY A 142 8.26 -6.26 -30.56
N ILE A 143 8.10 -5.83 -29.30
CA ILE A 143 8.92 -6.22 -28.16
C ILE A 143 8.20 -7.30 -27.36
N GLN A 144 8.87 -8.42 -27.09
CA GLN A 144 8.35 -9.49 -26.24
C GLN A 144 8.23 -8.98 -24.80
N THR A 145 7.05 -9.13 -24.19
CA THR A 145 6.83 -8.74 -22.80
C THR A 145 6.92 -9.94 -21.86
N VAL A 146 7.27 -9.66 -20.61
CA VAL A 146 7.36 -10.64 -19.53
C VAL A 146 6.65 -10.09 -18.28
N ALA A 147 6.27 -11.00 -17.38
CA ALA A 147 5.72 -10.58 -16.11
C ALA A 147 6.79 -9.90 -15.23
N GLY A 148 6.49 -8.72 -14.75
CA GLY A 148 7.34 -7.99 -13.83
C GLY A 148 7.35 -8.62 -12.44
N LYS A 149 8.52 -8.67 -11.80
CA LYS A 149 8.72 -9.18 -10.44
C LYS A 149 9.59 -8.21 -9.66
N SER A 150 9.25 -7.98 -8.40
CA SER A 150 10.05 -7.14 -7.51
C SER A 150 9.93 -7.60 -6.06
N ILE A 151 10.91 -7.19 -5.25
CA ILE A 151 10.89 -7.37 -3.81
C ILE A 151 11.02 -5.98 -3.19
N ALA A 152 10.24 -5.72 -2.15
CA ALA A 152 10.24 -4.48 -1.41
C ALA A 152 10.26 -4.74 0.09
N ALA A 153 10.74 -3.75 0.83
CA ALA A 153 10.67 -3.70 2.28
C ALA A 153 9.97 -2.40 2.72
N ASP A 154 9.35 -2.44 3.90
CA ASP A 154 8.83 -1.24 4.54
C ASP A 154 9.48 -1.08 5.92
N VAL A 155 9.60 0.17 6.36
CA VAL A 155 10.04 0.52 7.73
C VAL A 155 9.01 1.48 8.32
N ALA A 156 8.50 1.14 9.49
CA ALA A 156 7.44 1.88 10.12
C ALA A 156 7.71 2.14 11.61
N GLY A 157 7.23 3.28 12.09
CA GLY A 157 7.23 3.65 13.49
C GLY A 157 5.84 4.14 13.91
N TYR A 158 5.47 3.82 15.13
CA TYR A 158 4.20 4.24 15.71
C TYR A 158 4.38 4.61 17.17
N PHE A 159 3.87 5.77 17.51
CA PHE A 159 3.81 6.30 18.88
C PHE A 159 2.37 6.48 19.27
N GLN A 160 1.98 6.01 20.45
CA GLN A 160 0.71 6.37 21.06
C GLN A 160 0.88 6.67 22.54
N SER A 161 0.15 7.67 23.02
CA SER A 161 0.17 8.06 24.42
C SER A 161 -1.22 8.45 24.88
N PRO A 162 -1.78 7.75 25.88
CA PRO A 162 -2.95 8.24 26.58
C PRO A 162 -2.55 9.50 27.37
N MET A 163 -3.32 10.55 27.24
CA MET A 163 -3.14 11.82 27.91
C MET A 163 -4.44 12.22 28.60
N ARG A 164 -4.34 12.99 29.67
CA ARG A 164 -5.51 13.57 30.33
C ARG A 164 -5.43 15.07 30.32
N ILE A 165 -6.42 15.71 29.68
CA ILE A 165 -6.54 17.17 29.65
C ILE A 165 -7.81 17.56 30.40
N GLY A 166 -7.64 18.10 31.59
CA GLY A 166 -8.77 18.37 32.48
C GLY A 166 -9.45 17.10 32.98
N LYS A 167 -10.70 16.89 32.56
CA LYS A 167 -11.49 15.68 32.88
C LYS A 167 -11.61 14.71 31.72
N GLN A 168 -11.04 15.03 30.55
CA GLN A 168 -11.15 14.20 29.34
C GLN A 168 -9.91 13.36 29.15
N ASP A 169 -10.12 12.08 28.86
CA ASP A 169 -9.07 11.18 28.41
C ASP A 169 -8.89 11.36 26.90
N ILE A 170 -7.66 11.63 26.49
CA ILE A 170 -7.27 11.92 25.12
C ILE A 170 -6.23 10.89 24.70
N ASP A 171 -6.42 10.28 23.56
CA ASP A 171 -5.45 9.39 22.91
C ASP A 171 -4.73 10.16 21.80
N LEU A 172 -3.45 10.42 21.96
CA LEU A 172 -2.60 10.97 20.91
C LEU A 172 -1.85 9.83 20.24
N ALA A 173 -1.85 9.80 18.89
CA ALA A 173 -1.01 8.91 18.13
C ALA A 173 -0.27 9.64 17.00
N ILE A 174 0.95 9.19 16.72
CA ILE A 174 1.81 9.66 15.62
C ILE A 174 2.35 8.44 14.90
N GLY A 175 2.27 8.43 13.58
CA GLY A 175 2.76 7.34 12.75
C GLY A 175 3.66 7.82 11.63
N CYS A 176 4.64 7.00 11.28
CA CYS A 176 5.49 7.17 10.11
C CYS A 176 5.68 5.82 9.43
N ASN A 177 5.58 5.79 8.11
CA ASN A 177 5.84 4.59 7.33
C ASN A 177 6.51 4.96 6.00
N ILE A 178 7.65 4.35 5.72
CA ILE A 178 8.27 4.37 4.39
C ILE A 178 8.04 3.00 3.80
N SER A 179 7.19 2.94 2.78
CA SER A 179 6.76 1.70 2.16
C SER A 179 7.33 1.52 0.76
N ASN A 180 7.41 0.24 0.34
CA ASN A 180 7.86 -0.18 -0.99
C ASN A 180 9.32 0.23 -1.30
N ILE A 181 10.22 0.23 -0.33
CA ILE A 181 11.66 0.39 -0.55
C ILE A 181 12.16 -0.88 -1.24
N GLY A 182 12.44 -0.84 -2.54
CA GLY A 182 12.76 -2.07 -3.24
C GLY A 182 13.30 -1.87 -4.65
N ASN A 183 13.48 -3.00 -5.34
CA ASN A 183 14.05 -3.03 -6.67
C ASN A 183 13.09 -2.45 -7.71
N LYS A 184 13.66 -1.85 -8.75
CA LYS A 184 12.93 -1.47 -9.96
C LYS A 184 12.31 -2.71 -10.62
N ILE A 185 11.16 -2.57 -11.25
CA ILE A 185 10.46 -3.62 -11.99
C ILE A 185 10.64 -3.44 -13.48
N SER A 186 10.72 -4.52 -14.25
CA SER A 186 10.75 -4.49 -15.71
C SER A 186 9.70 -5.44 -16.28
N TYR A 187 9.13 -5.06 -17.41
CA TYR A 187 8.17 -5.86 -18.19
C TYR A 187 8.71 -6.33 -19.53
N THR A 188 10.01 -6.13 -19.77
CA THR A 188 10.72 -6.58 -20.98
C THR A 188 12.10 -7.07 -20.59
N GLU A 189 12.71 -7.91 -21.42
CA GLU A 189 14.06 -8.44 -21.16
C GLU A 189 15.17 -7.41 -21.41
N THR A 190 14.92 -6.40 -22.24
CA THR A 190 15.94 -5.48 -22.76
C THR A 190 15.72 -4.01 -22.37
N ALA A 191 14.65 -3.71 -21.65
CA ALA A 191 14.24 -2.32 -21.46
C ALA A 191 14.51 -1.78 -20.07
N VAL A 192 14.28 -0.49 -20.01
CA VAL A 192 14.21 0.39 -18.88
C VAL A 192 13.42 -0.25 -17.73
N ARG A 193 13.96 -0.15 -16.54
CA ARG A 193 13.31 -0.61 -15.31
C ARG A 193 12.61 0.56 -14.64
N ASP A 194 11.35 0.38 -14.30
CA ASP A 194 10.56 1.38 -13.62
C ASP A 194 10.68 1.28 -12.10
N PHE A 195 10.66 2.42 -11.43
CA PHE A 195 10.59 2.43 -9.98
C PHE A 195 9.24 1.88 -9.49
N ILE A 196 9.29 1.07 -8.44
CA ILE A 196 8.08 0.78 -7.66
C ILE A 196 7.72 2.01 -6.82
N PRO A 197 6.45 2.21 -6.41
CA PRO A 197 6.01 3.44 -5.74
C PRO A 197 6.49 3.50 -4.28
N ILE A 198 7.76 3.87 -4.09
CA ILE A 198 8.31 4.14 -2.75
C ILE A 198 7.55 5.33 -2.18
N ASN A 199 6.92 5.18 -1.03
CA ASN A 199 6.05 6.19 -0.47
C ASN A 199 6.35 6.45 1.01
N LEU A 200 6.51 7.72 1.37
CA LEU A 200 6.56 8.19 2.74
C LEU A 200 5.16 8.60 3.17
N ARG A 201 4.70 8.04 4.28
CA ARG A 201 3.50 8.45 4.99
C ARG A 201 3.86 8.94 6.38
N PHE A 202 3.35 10.09 6.75
CA PHE A 202 3.45 10.63 8.10
C PHE A 202 2.08 11.11 8.53
N GLY A 203 1.67 10.75 9.74
CA GLY A 203 0.34 11.12 10.21
C GLY A 203 0.25 11.26 11.71
N THR A 204 -0.81 11.91 12.15
CA THR A 204 -1.17 12.08 13.54
C THR A 204 -2.67 11.86 13.74
N SER A 205 -3.06 11.38 14.90
CA SER A 205 -4.46 11.31 15.30
C SER A 205 -4.64 11.69 16.75
N ILE A 206 -5.76 12.34 17.04
CA ILE A 206 -6.20 12.69 18.38
C ILE A 206 -7.60 12.15 18.56
N GLY A 207 -7.79 11.28 19.58
CA GLY A 207 -9.08 10.74 19.96
C GLY A 207 -9.48 11.27 21.35
N ALA A 208 -10.75 11.61 21.53
CA ALA A 208 -11.30 12.02 22.83
C ALA A 208 -12.60 11.26 23.11
N GLY A 209 -12.74 10.72 24.31
CA GLY A 209 -14.02 10.23 24.84
C GLY A 209 -14.90 11.42 25.18
N LEU A 210 -16.07 11.52 24.57
CA LEU A 210 -17.06 12.57 24.88
C LEU A 210 -17.93 12.15 26.05
N ASP A 211 -18.30 10.88 26.12
CA ASP A 211 -19.03 10.22 27.19
C ASP A 211 -18.73 8.72 27.18
N ASP A 212 -19.41 7.94 28.02
CA ASP A 212 -19.20 6.47 28.15
C ASP A 212 -19.48 5.68 26.85
N TYR A 213 -20.19 6.28 25.88
CA TYR A 213 -20.63 5.61 24.64
C TYR A 213 -20.10 6.27 23.38
N ASN A 214 -19.64 7.52 23.47
CA ASN A 214 -19.25 8.31 22.30
C ASN A 214 -17.77 8.68 22.36
N LYS A 215 -17.06 8.38 21.28
CA LYS A 215 -15.67 8.76 21.05
C LYS A 215 -15.56 9.52 19.73
N MET A 216 -14.88 10.64 19.75
CA MET A 216 -14.56 11.43 18.55
C MET A 216 -13.06 11.34 18.26
N SER A 217 -12.69 11.22 17.00
CA SER A 217 -11.29 11.27 16.61
C SER A 217 -11.09 12.17 15.39
N LEU A 218 -9.97 12.88 15.39
CA LEU A 218 -9.47 13.66 14.27
C LEU A 218 -8.12 13.09 13.86
N ALA A 219 -7.94 12.83 12.57
CA ALA A 219 -6.68 12.33 12.06
C ALA A 219 -6.25 13.11 10.82
N PHE A 220 -4.94 13.20 10.62
CA PHE A 220 -4.33 13.88 9.49
C PHE A 220 -3.11 13.09 9.01
N ASP A 221 -3.04 12.79 7.71
CA ASP A 221 -1.93 12.09 7.08
C ASP A 221 -1.37 12.92 5.92
N ILE A 222 -0.04 12.90 5.78
CA ILE A 222 0.69 13.43 4.64
C ILE A 222 1.34 12.25 3.91
N ASN A 223 1.13 12.18 2.61
CA ASN A 223 1.74 11.19 1.73
C ASN A 223 2.66 11.86 0.73
N LYS A 224 3.87 11.32 0.55
CA LYS A 224 4.82 11.78 -0.45
C LYS A 224 5.46 10.60 -1.17
N LEU A 225 5.27 10.57 -2.48
CA LEU A 225 5.97 9.63 -3.34
C LEU A 225 7.46 10.01 -3.40
N LEU A 226 8.34 9.05 -3.12
CA LEU A 226 9.81 9.23 -3.05
C LEU A 226 10.53 8.74 -4.31
N VAL A 227 9.82 8.61 -5.41
CA VAL A 227 10.40 8.23 -6.71
C VAL A 227 10.65 9.47 -7.56
N PRO A 228 11.66 9.44 -8.46
CA PRO A 228 11.90 10.53 -9.39
C PRO A 228 10.66 10.84 -10.24
N THR A 229 10.42 12.11 -10.49
CA THR A 229 9.40 12.55 -11.45
C THR A 229 9.80 12.08 -12.86
N PRO A 230 8.89 11.49 -13.65
CA PRO A 230 9.17 11.12 -15.03
C PRO A 230 9.74 12.30 -15.84
N PRO A 231 10.65 12.06 -16.80
CA PRO A 231 11.22 13.13 -17.60
C PRO A 231 10.17 13.76 -18.52
N GLU A 232 10.17 15.07 -18.59
CA GLU A 232 9.39 15.84 -19.56
C GLU A 232 10.35 16.39 -20.63
N TYR A 233 9.99 16.20 -21.91
CA TYR A 233 10.79 16.64 -23.04
C TYR A 233 10.06 17.75 -23.82
N ASN A 234 10.80 18.78 -24.21
CA ASN A 234 10.32 19.79 -25.13
C ASN A 234 11.32 19.88 -26.30
N ASN A 235 10.86 19.68 -27.53
CA ASN A 235 11.69 19.64 -28.75
C ASN A 235 12.88 18.67 -28.68
N GLY A 236 12.76 17.57 -27.90
CA GLY A 236 13.82 16.58 -27.71
C GLY A 236 14.75 16.85 -26.53
N ASP A 237 14.68 18.04 -25.92
CA ASP A 237 15.45 18.37 -24.72
C ASP A 237 14.63 18.10 -23.46
N ARG A 238 15.26 17.49 -22.44
CA ARG A 238 14.64 17.29 -21.15
C ARG A 238 14.49 18.62 -20.40
N VAL A 239 13.24 19.04 -20.15
CA VAL A 239 12.93 20.30 -19.45
C VAL A 239 12.59 20.08 -17.97
N ALA A 240 12.16 18.89 -17.57
CA ALA A 240 11.87 18.54 -16.19
C ALA A 240 12.00 17.03 -15.94
N GLY A 241 12.01 16.63 -14.67
CA GLY A 241 12.05 15.22 -14.25
C GLY A 241 13.44 14.60 -14.35
N MET A 242 13.52 13.29 -14.12
CA MET A 242 14.74 12.48 -14.16
C MET A 242 14.55 11.29 -15.09
N ASP A 243 15.59 10.94 -15.85
CA ASP A 243 15.59 9.70 -16.63
C ASP A 243 15.56 8.49 -15.70
N PRO A 244 14.76 7.47 -16.01
CA PRO A 244 14.67 6.26 -15.20
C PRO A 244 15.98 5.46 -15.14
N ASP A 245 16.89 5.68 -16.09
CA ASP A 245 18.19 5.01 -16.16
C ASP A 245 19.28 5.66 -15.31
N VAL A 246 19.02 6.82 -14.73
CA VAL A 246 19.94 7.43 -13.77
C VAL A 246 19.79 6.72 -12.44
N SER A 247 20.80 5.91 -12.10
CA SER A 247 20.91 5.14 -10.86
C SER A 247 21.09 6.02 -9.63
#